data_278e428a21778872e82f9ffc27f2770b
#
_entry.id   278e428a21778872e82f9ffc27f2770b
#
_cell.length_a   1.000
_cell.length_b   1.000
_cell.length_c   1.000
_cell.angle_alpha   90.00
_cell.angle_beta   90.00
_cell.angle_gamma   90.00
#
_symmetry.space_group_name_H-M   'P 1'
#
loop_
_entity.id
_entity.type
_entity.pdbx_description
1 polymer ?
#
loop_
_entity_poly.entity_id
_entity_poly.type
_entity_poly.pdbx_seq_one_letter_code
_entity_poly.pdbx_strand_id
1 'polypeptide(L)'
;MQGKGADMESAAHTNRVAIVGAGLAGLVAAAELLDRGISVTVYDQEGPANLGGQAHWSFGGLFLVDSPEQRRLGVKDSRELAGDDWAATAGFDRDEDEDARAWAENYLDFAAGEKRAWLHGLGVRFFPVVGWAERGPDRAMGNSVPRFHIVWGTG
;
A
#
# COMPACT_ATOMS: atom_id res chain seq x y z
N MET A 1 -63.95 4.85 12.69
CA MET A 1 -62.68 4.30 13.26
C MET A 1 -61.75 4.03 12.11
N GLN A 2 -60.83 4.96 11.92
CA GLN A 2 -59.81 4.83 10.87
C GLN A 2 -58.54 4.33 11.49
N GLY A 3 -58.06 3.14 11.05
CA GLY A 3 -56.82 2.54 11.45
C GLY A 3 -55.64 3.28 10.81
N LYS A 4 -54.80 3.86 11.63
CA LYS A 4 -53.47 4.35 11.20
C LYS A 4 -52.60 3.18 10.79
N GLY A 5 -52.28 3.11 9.48
CA GLY A 5 -51.18 2.31 9.02
C GLY A 5 -49.87 2.85 9.56
N ALA A 6 -49.16 2.02 10.27
CA ALA A 6 -47.79 2.32 10.68
C ALA A 6 -46.89 2.18 9.44
N ASP A 7 -46.37 3.32 8.98
CA ASP A 7 -45.29 3.35 8.02
C ASP A 7 -44.05 2.71 8.70
N MET A 8 -43.75 1.47 8.33
CA MET A 8 -42.46 0.86 8.61
C MET A 8 -41.47 1.53 7.67
N GLU A 9 -40.84 2.58 8.16
CA GLU A 9 -39.68 3.20 7.58
C GLU A 9 -38.60 2.13 7.42
N SER A 10 -38.37 1.72 6.19
CA SER A 10 -37.29 0.79 5.84
C SER A 10 -35.98 1.44 6.27
N ALA A 11 -35.44 0.97 7.40
CA ALA A 11 -34.10 1.34 7.81
C ALA A 11 -33.13 0.86 6.69
N ALA A 12 -32.70 1.80 5.87
CA ALA A 12 -31.62 1.55 4.93
C ALA A 12 -30.43 1.01 5.74
N HIS A 13 -30.12 -0.25 5.55
CA HIS A 13 -28.90 -0.82 6.10
C HIS A 13 -27.73 -0.08 5.44
N THR A 14 -27.25 0.97 6.08
CA THR A 14 -26.00 1.60 5.71
C THR A 14 -24.90 0.58 6.01
N ASN A 15 -24.36 -0.06 4.98
CA ASN A 15 -23.21 -0.93 5.11
C ASN A 15 -22.10 -0.13 5.79
N ARG A 16 -21.80 -0.49 7.03
CA ARG A 16 -20.72 0.10 7.82
C ARG A 16 -19.66 -0.96 8.05
N VAL A 17 -18.43 -0.65 7.71
CA VAL A 17 -17.27 -1.51 7.95
C VAL A 17 -16.50 -1.03 9.18
N ALA A 18 -16.19 -1.94 10.08
CA ALA A 18 -15.29 -1.70 11.20
C ALA A 18 -13.88 -2.15 10.82
N ILE A 19 -12.90 -1.28 10.98
CA ILE A 19 -11.48 -1.58 10.76
C ILE A 19 -10.78 -1.52 12.12
N VAL A 20 -10.02 -2.53 12.45
CA VAL A 20 -9.20 -2.58 13.65
C VAL A 20 -7.75 -2.31 13.27
N GLY A 21 -7.21 -1.21 13.78
CA GLY A 21 -5.87 -0.71 13.51
C GLY A 21 -5.85 0.41 12.47
N ALA A 22 -5.34 1.58 12.87
CA ALA A 22 -5.10 2.75 12.01
C ALA A 22 -3.65 2.83 11.52
N GLY A 23 -3.01 1.69 11.33
CA GLY A 23 -1.76 1.60 10.59
C GLY A 23 -1.98 1.76 9.10
N LEU A 24 -0.91 1.71 8.29
CA LEU A 24 -0.97 1.95 6.85
C LEU A 24 -2.03 1.08 6.15
N ALA A 25 -2.07 -0.21 6.46
CA ALA A 25 -3.03 -1.13 5.83
C ALA A 25 -4.49 -0.76 6.16
N GLY A 26 -4.78 -0.45 7.44
CA GLY A 26 -6.13 -0.05 7.85
C GLY A 26 -6.56 1.27 7.26
N LEU A 27 -5.66 2.26 7.18
CA LEU A 27 -5.94 3.56 6.57
C LEU A 27 -6.16 3.46 5.05
N VAL A 28 -5.38 2.62 4.35
CA VAL A 28 -5.59 2.34 2.91
C VAL A 28 -6.94 1.67 2.68
N ALA A 29 -7.28 0.65 3.48
CA ALA A 29 -8.58 -0.01 3.39
C ALA A 29 -9.73 0.97 3.66
N ALA A 30 -9.57 1.87 4.64
CA ALA A 30 -10.57 2.91 4.94
C ALA A 30 -10.75 3.85 3.74
N ALA A 31 -9.67 4.34 3.13
CA ALA A 31 -9.71 5.22 1.98
C ALA A 31 -10.45 4.56 0.80
N GLU A 32 -10.09 3.32 0.47
CA GLU A 32 -10.70 2.56 -0.61
C GLU A 32 -12.21 2.30 -0.39
N LEU A 33 -12.62 2.05 0.84
CA LEU A 33 -14.03 1.86 1.18
C LEU A 33 -14.82 3.17 1.08
N LEU A 34 -14.24 4.27 1.57
CA LEU A 34 -14.87 5.60 1.50
C LEU A 34 -15.04 6.06 0.05
N ASP A 35 -14.08 5.82 -0.82
CA ASP A 35 -14.17 6.12 -2.26
C ASP A 35 -15.30 5.35 -2.93
N ARG A 36 -15.69 4.19 -2.39
CA ARG A 36 -16.84 3.39 -2.82
C ARG A 36 -18.14 3.76 -2.12
N GLY A 37 -18.15 4.82 -1.33
CA GLY A 37 -19.34 5.29 -0.60
C GLY A 37 -19.72 4.41 0.61
N ILE A 38 -18.81 3.58 1.09
CA ILE A 38 -19.03 2.70 2.23
C ILE A 38 -18.59 3.43 3.51
N SER A 39 -19.48 3.52 4.49
CA SER A 39 -19.17 4.11 5.80
C SER A 39 -18.17 3.26 6.58
N VAL A 40 -17.15 3.89 7.15
CA VAL A 40 -16.09 3.20 7.90
C VAL A 40 -16.01 3.74 9.32
N THR A 41 -15.74 2.84 10.28
CA THR A 41 -15.29 3.19 11.62
C THR A 41 -13.95 2.53 11.87
N VAL A 42 -12.92 3.30 12.18
CA VAL A 42 -11.59 2.78 12.52
C VAL A 42 -11.41 2.80 14.02
N TYR A 43 -10.98 1.69 14.58
CA TYR A 43 -10.62 1.53 15.99
C TYR A 43 -9.12 1.33 16.10
N ASP A 44 -8.47 2.16 16.91
CA ASP A 44 -7.03 2.03 17.15
C ASP A 44 -6.73 2.12 18.65
N GLN A 45 -5.64 1.49 19.06
CA GLN A 45 -5.17 1.55 20.44
C GLN A 45 -4.49 2.89 20.77
N GLU A 46 -4.01 3.58 19.74
CA GLU A 46 -3.26 4.83 19.88
C GLU A 46 -4.19 6.06 19.82
N GLY A 47 -3.74 7.13 20.44
CA GLY A 47 -4.43 8.43 20.34
C GLY A 47 -4.21 9.11 18.98
N PRO A 48 -4.97 10.19 18.69
CA PRO A 48 -4.92 10.88 17.39
C PRO A 48 -3.52 11.37 16.97
N ALA A 49 -2.62 11.60 17.92
CA ALA A 49 -1.26 12.05 17.64
C ALA A 49 -0.35 10.96 17.06
N ASN A 50 -0.73 9.69 17.17
CA ASN A 50 0.08 8.54 16.79
C ASN A 50 -0.60 7.69 15.70
N LEU A 51 -1.56 8.25 14.97
CA LEU A 51 -2.19 7.55 13.84
C LEU A 51 -1.14 7.23 12.76
N GLY A 52 -1.28 6.08 12.13
CA GLY A 52 -0.35 5.61 11.09
C GLY A 52 0.50 4.41 11.50
N GLY A 53 0.44 4.00 12.78
CA GLY A 53 1.17 2.84 13.29
C GLY A 53 2.67 2.96 13.05
N GLN A 54 3.31 1.90 12.57
CA GLN A 54 4.75 1.92 12.27
C GLN A 54 5.12 2.94 11.17
N ALA A 55 4.21 3.25 10.25
CA ALA A 55 4.46 4.23 9.21
C ALA A 55 4.62 5.66 9.77
N HIS A 56 4.02 5.97 10.92
CA HIS A 56 4.20 7.25 11.60
C HIS A 56 5.66 7.53 11.96
N TRP A 57 6.41 6.49 12.31
CA TRP A 57 7.83 6.57 12.66
C TRP A 57 8.77 6.32 11.49
N SER A 58 8.21 6.04 10.31
CA SER A 58 8.98 5.71 9.12
C SER A 58 9.50 6.96 8.42
N PHE A 59 10.63 6.78 7.75
CA PHE A 59 11.18 7.78 6.83
C PHE A 59 10.32 8.01 5.57
N GLY A 60 9.28 7.21 5.36
CA GLY A 60 8.35 7.35 4.25
C GLY A 60 8.92 6.93 2.90
N GLY A 61 9.56 5.76 2.85
CA GLY A 61 10.02 5.16 1.61
C GLY A 61 9.00 4.23 1.01
N LEU A 62 8.79 4.33 -0.30
CA LEU A 62 7.85 3.50 -1.03
C LEU A 62 8.57 2.76 -2.17
N PHE A 63 8.28 1.46 -2.28
CA PHE A 63 8.77 0.62 -3.37
C PHE A 63 7.95 0.88 -4.64
N LEU A 64 8.59 1.35 -5.70
CA LEU A 64 8.04 1.49 -7.05
C LEU A 64 9.01 0.88 -8.05
N VAL A 65 8.47 0.35 -9.14
CA VAL A 65 9.22 -0.32 -10.19
C VAL A 65 9.06 0.44 -11.50
N ASP A 66 10.16 0.64 -12.22
CA ASP A 66 10.21 1.34 -13.51
C ASP A 66 9.48 2.70 -13.49
N SER A 67 9.69 3.45 -12.42
CA SER A 67 9.05 4.75 -12.21
C SER A 67 9.63 5.84 -13.14
N PRO A 68 8.88 6.93 -13.38
CA PRO A 68 9.41 8.10 -14.07
C PRO A 68 10.65 8.70 -13.39
N GLU A 69 10.74 8.61 -12.07
CA GLU A 69 11.90 9.05 -11.28
C GLU A 69 13.11 8.20 -11.59
N GLN A 70 12.97 6.87 -11.60
CA GLN A 70 14.05 5.94 -11.98
C GLN A 70 14.53 6.18 -13.41
N ARG A 71 13.61 6.27 -14.38
CA ARG A 71 13.94 6.51 -15.79
C ARG A 71 14.70 7.81 -15.98
N ARG A 72 14.29 8.90 -15.30
CA ARG A 72 14.97 10.20 -15.37
C ARG A 72 16.40 10.15 -14.82
N LEU A 73 16.66 9.30 -13.85
CA LEU A 73 17.96 9.08 -13.24
C LEU A 73 18.81 8.05 -13.99
N GLY A 74 18.29 7.49 -15.10
CA GLY A 74 18.97 6.45 -15.88
C GLY A 74 18.97 5.07 -15.23
N VAL A 75 18.16 4.87 -14.19
CA VAL A 75 17.97 3.56 -13.58
C VAL A 75 17.11 2.72 -14.52
N LYS A 76 17.64 1.59 -14.95
CA LYS A 76 16.93 0.61 -15.79
C LYS A 76 16.31 -0.42 -14.87
N ASP A 77 15.02 -0.39 -14.75
CA ASP A 77 14.24 -1.31 -13.94
C ASP A 77 13.12 -1.93 -14.76
N SER A 78 12.60 -3.06 -14.33
CA SER A 78 11.43 -3.71 -14.91
C SER A 78 10.71 -4.56 -13.86
N ARG A 79 9.47 -4.90 -14.17
CA ARG A 79 8.67 -5.80 -13.35
C ARG A 79 9.35 -7.18 -13.19
N GLU A 80 9.94 -7.70 -14.27
CA GLU A 80 10.64 -8.98 -14.28
C GLU A 80 11.86 -8.91 -13.37
N LEU A 81 12.70 -7.89 -13.51
CA LEU A 81 13.90 -7.71 -12.68
C LEU A 81 13.51 -7.57 -11.19
N ALA A 82 12.41 -6.88 -10.89
CA ALA A 82 11.90 -6.76 -9.53
C ALA A 82 11.38 -8.11 -9.00
N GLY A 83 10.79 -8.93 -9.85
CA GLY A 83 10.35 -10.28 -9.52
C GLY A 83 11.51 -11.21 -9.19
N ASP A 84 12.57 -11.18 -10.01
CA ASP A 84 13.80 -11.96 -9.77
C ASP A 84 14.45 -11.57 -8.43
N ASP A 85 14.57 -10.27 -8.15
CA ASP A 85 15.11 -9.78 -6.89
C ASP A 85 14.26 -10.22 -5.68
N TRP A 86 12.93 -10.17 -5.83
CA TRP A 86 12.01 -10.59 -4.77
C TRP A 86 12.11 -12.10 -4.51
N ALA A 87 12.06 -12.91 -5.56
CA ALA A 87 12.16 -14.36 -5.46
C ALA A 87 13.49 -14.81 -4.84
N ALA A 88 14.60 -14.18 -5.25
CA ALA A 88 15.92 -14.45 -4.70
C ALA A 88 16.03 -14.09 -3.19
N THR A 89 15.25 -13.10 -2.75
CA THR A 89 15.25 -12.66 -1.35
C THR A 89 14.30 -13.46 -0.48
N ALA A 90 13.10 -13.75 -1.00
CA ALA A 90 12.04 -14.42 -0.25
C ALA A 90 12.30 -15.92 -0.03
N GLY A 91 13.04 -16.56 -0.98
CA GLY A 91 13.37 -17.97 -0.88
C GLY A 91 12.14 -18.87 -0.86
N PHE A 92 11.16 -18.61 -1.73
CA PHE A 92 9.92 -19.38 -1.84
C PHE A 92 10.20 -20.83 -2.28
N ASP A 93 10.58 -21.70 -1.37
CA ASP A 93 11.02 -23.07 -1.64
C ASP A 93 10.10 -24.15 -1.04
N ARG A 94 8.95 -23.75 -0.44
CA ARG A 94 7.99 -24.64 0.20
C ARG A 94 6.64 -24.55 -0.51
N ASP A 95 5.84 -25.63 -0.41
CA ASP A 95 4.49 -25.66 -0.97
C ASP A 95 3.56 -24.64 -0.28
N GLU A 96 3.76 -24.39 1.01
CA GLU A 96 2.99 -23.41 1.79
C GLU A 96 3.25 -21.96 1.35
N ASP A 97 4.26 -21.71 0.54
CA ASP A 97 4.58 -20.37 0.04
C ASP A 97 3.72 -19.94 -1.18
N GLU A 98 2.76 -20.76 -1.61
CA GLU A 98 1.92 -20.47 -2.79
C GLU A 98 1.18 -19.14 -2.66
N ASP A 99 0.50 -18.91 -1.54
CA ASP A 99 -0.22 -17.66 -1.28
C ASP A 99 0.72 -16.45 -1.18
N ALA A 100 1.88 -16.64 -0.57
CA ALA A 100 2.91 -15.60 -0.45
C ALA A 100 3.49 -15.22 -1.83
N ARG A 101 3.71 -16.20 -2.70
CA ARG A 101 4.09 -15.96 -4.11
C ARG A 101 3.03 -15.19 -4.85
N ALA A 102 1.77 -15.63 -4.80
CA ALA A 102 0.65 -14.96 -5.46
C ALA A 102 0.49 -13.51 -4.96
N TRP A 103 0.68 -13.28 -3.67
CA TRP A 103 0.66 -11.93 -3.11
C TRP A 103 1.81 -11.07 -3.64
N ALA A 104 3.03 -11.61 -3.69
CA ALA A 104 4.20 -10.91 -4.22
C ALA A 104 4.02 -10.50 -5.69
N GLU A 105 3.50 -11.42 -6.52
CA GLU A 105 3.20 -11.15 -7.93
C GLU A 105 2.20 -10.00 -8.08
N ASN A 106 1.08 -10.05 -7.35
CA ASN A 106 0.07 -8.99 -7.36
C ASN A 106 0.65 -7.64 -6.91
N TYR A 107 1.51 -7.65 -5.88
CA TYR A 107 2.14 -6.43 -5.41
C TYR A 107 3.14 -5.85 -6.40
N LEU A 108 3.91 -6.70 -7.10
CA LEU A 108 4.84 -6.27 -8.15
C LEU A 108 4.10 -5.65 -9.34
N ASP A 109 2.99 -6.25 -9.76
CA ASP A 109 2.14 -5.69 -10.81
C ASP A 109 1.59 -4.32 -10.42
N PHE A 110 1.11 -4.17 -9.18
CA PHE A 110 0.67 -2.89 -8.64
C PHE A 110 1.82 -1.88 -8.57
N ALA A 111 3.01 -2.27 -8.09
CA ALA A 111 4.16 -1.39 -7.94
C ALA A 111 4.77 -0.92 -9.26
N ALA A 112 4.69 -1.75 -10.31
CA ALA A 112 5.12 -1.41 -11.66
C ALA A 112 4.03 -0.65 -12.46
N GLY A 113 2.78 -0.80 -12.06
CA GLY A 113 1.60 -0.27 -12.74
C GLY A 113 1.01 0.96 -12.05
N GLU A 114 -0.14 0.77 -11.44
CA GLU A 114 -1.01 1.88 -11.01
C GLU A 114 -0.63 2.54 -9.68
N LYS A 115 0.17 1.89 -8.83
CA LYS A 115 0.48 2.35 -7.47
C LYS A 115 0.91 3.80 -7.41
N ARG A 116 1.81 4.21 -8.30
CA ARG A 116 2.31 5.58 -8.31
C ARG A 116 1.21 6.58 -8.64
N ALA A 117 0.39 6.30 -9.63
CA ALA A 117 -0.72 7.17 -10.03
C ALA A 117 -1.78 7.26 -8.94
N TRP A 118 -2.12 6.13 -8.32
CA TRP A 118 -3.03 6.05 -7.18
C TRP A 118 -2.53 6.90 -6.01
N LEU A 119 -1.27 6.78 -5.61
CA LEU A 119 -0.66 7.60 -4.55
C LEU A 119 -0.71 9.10 -4.88
N HIS A 120 -0.42 9.47 -6.14
CA HIS A 120 -0.56 10.87 -6.58
C HIS A 120 -1.99 11.38 -6.48
N GLY A 121 -2.97 10.54 -6.78
CA GLY A 121 -4.40 10.85 -6.62
C GLY A 121 -4.77 11.18 -5.16
N LEU A 122 -4.13 10.48 -4.21
CA LEU A 122 -4.25 10.76 -2.77
C LEU A 122 -3.43 11.97 -2.28
N GLY A 123 -2.74 12.67 -3.18
CA GLY A 123 -1.95 13.85 -2.84
C GLY A 123 -0.49 13.56 -2.48
N VAL A 124 -0.06 12.30 -2.45
CA VAL A 124 1.34 11.93 -2.16
C VAL A 124 2.26 12.49 -3.25
N ARG A 125 3.37 13.06 -2.84
CA ARG A 125 4.44 13.56 -3.72
C ARG A 125 5.75 12.89 -3.37
N PHE A 126 6.61 12.74 -4.36
CA PHE A 126 7.92 12.12 -4.18
C PHE A 126 9.03 13.14 -4.41
N PHE A 127 10.13 12.97 -3.69
CA PHE A 127 11.37 13.64 -4.06
C PHE A 127 11.80 13.22 -5.47
N PRO A 128 12.48 14.10 -6.22
CA PRO A 128 12.93 13.77 -7.58
C PRO A 128 14.17 12.86 -7.59
N VAL A 129 14.38 12.10 -6.55
CA VAL A 129 15.48 11.14 -6.36
C VAL A 129 14.94 9.80 -5.95
N VAL A 130 15.66 8.74 -6.31
CA VAL A 130 15.41 7.38 -5.83
C VAL A 130 16.58 6.98 -4.96
N GLY A 131 16.30 6.43 -3.79
CA GLY A 131 17.32 5.99 -2.85
C GLY A 131 18.20 4.87 -3.43
N TRP A 132 19.21 4.49 -2.66
CA TRP A 132 20.12 3.41 -3.04
C TRP A 132 19.42 2.07 -3.15
N ALA A 133 20.08 1.12 -3.84
CA ALA A 133 19.63 -0.26 -3.86
C ALA A 133 19.86 -0.90 -2.49
N GLU A 134 18.77 -1.34 -1.85
CA GLU A 134 18.83 -2.08 -0.60
C GLU A 134 19.21 -3.52 -0.89
N ARG A 135 20.41 -3.93 -0.49
CA ARG A 135 20.95 -5.26 -0.73
C ARG A 135 21.21 -6.01 0.56
N GLY A 136 20.94 -7.31 0.53
CA GLY A 136 21.30 -8.21 1.60
C GLY A 136 22.81 -8.47 1.69
N PRO A 137 23.28 -9.24 2.70
CA PRO A 137 24.69 -9.52 2.94
C PRO A 137 25.42 -10.16 1.75
N ASP A 138 24.71 -10.98 0.97
CA ASP A 138 25.26 -11.75 -0.11
C ASP A 138 25.25 -11.06 -1.49
N ARG A 139 24.86 -9.80 -1.54
CA ARG A 139 24.66 -9.04 -2.79
C ARG A 139 23.72 -9.67 -3.83
N ALA A 140 23.40 -10.96 -3.66
CA ALA A 140 22.41 -11.67 -4.47
C ALA A 140 20.97 -11.49 -3.96
N MET A 141 20.83 -10.92 -2.76
CA MET A 141 19.54 -10.69 -2.10
C MET A 141 19.26 -9.19 -2.03
N GLY A 142 17.99 -8.83 -2.13
CA GLY A 142 17.54 -7.45 -2.10
C GLY A 142 17.43 -6.83 -3.50
N ASN A 143 17.27 -5.53 -3.55
CA ASN A 143 17.07 -4.79 -4.78
C ASN A 143 18.37 -4.68 -5.60
N SER A 144 18.40 -5.16 -6.84
CA SER A 144 19.52 -5.00 -7.75
C SER A 144 19.70 -3.56 -8.25
N VAL A 145 18.60 -2.79 -8.26
CA VAL A 145 18.56 -1.38 -8.62
C VAL A 145 17.83 -0.57 -7.55
N PRO A 146 18.02 0.77 -7.49
CA PRO A 146 17.30 1.63 -6.56
C PRO A 146 15.79 1.62 -6.81
N ARG A 147 14.99 1.25 -5.79
CA ARG A 147 13.51 1.25 -5.84
C ARG A 147 12.86 2.01 -4.68
N PHE A 148 13.66 2.56 -3.78
CA PHE A 148 13.19 3.29 -2.61
C PHE A 148 12.87 4.74 -2.98
N HIS A 149 11.59 5.08 -3.07
CA HIS A 149 11.09 6.41 -3.40
C HIS A 149 10.70 7.14 -2.12
N ILE A 150 11.35 8.26 -1.87
CA ILE A 150 11.13 9.06 -0.65
C ILE A 150 9.90 9.94 -0.85
N VAL A 151 8.98 9.87 0.10
CA VAL A 151 7.78 10.73 0.11
C VAL A 151 8.16 12.14 0.56
N TRP A 152 7.66 13.15 -0.15
CA TRP A 152 7.86 14.54 0.20
C TRP A 152 6.97 14.93 1.38
N GLY A 153 7.54 15.57 2.42
CA GLY A 153 6.79 16.09 3.55
C GLY A 153 6.59 15.08 4.68
N THR A 154 7.35 13.99 4.69
CA THR A 154 7.45 13.09 5.85
C THR A 154 8.54 13.57 6.80
N GLY A 155 8.21 13.68 8.07
CA GLY A 155 9.10 14.12 9.14
C GLY A 155 8.33 14.75 10.26
#